data_d35bb00103e5fabc7e5c165307ff5bd4
#
_entry.id   d35bb00103e5fabc7e5c165307ff5bd4
#
_cell.length_a   1.000
_cell.length_b   1.000
_cell.length_c   1.000
_cell.angle_alpha   90.00
_cell.angle_beta   90.00
_cell.angle_gamma   90.00
#
_symmetry.space_group_name_H-M   'P 1'
#
loop_
_entity.id
_entity.type
_entity.pdbx_description
1 polymer ?
#
loop_
_entity_poly.entity_id
_entity_poly.type
_entity_poly.pdbx_seq_one_letter_code
_entity_poly.pdbx_strand_id
1 'polypeptide(L)'
;MTVAAPRRAPWITVHEPMAEGAHWIVERPDASPLRVSADIGALLSTLDGRDPASLARQLGVPWTAELVSHAVERLDGLGLIEGPNAAAPKPERRFVVVSPTTWQLRVAKADRLLAPIRPLLVRLSGHAVLFTALALLVGGLIALACQGSALGQALGAPLPLSTFALIWAGLAATTVVHEFGHGATLTHFHGRPGWFGVMLFYLTPACFCEVTDGWRLAKPSQRVSVAMAGVVTQAAVAGCAAMVASAVPGGDGKSTLLGFSVVCYLSALVNLIPFVKLDGYLALMAYVDIPHLRDRSMAEARSWLLWRLFGVRHVRSLPVWTVPFGLTCIGFPVLVLGIAAGRWSHVLLGMGLVGGVLVLLLLGYLGYLLVRGLWSLLRNAHRAGVGTARLALTAVVALSACGALLTFLEVDNDIRAGYAQDSSGVHLVLPPGTEVTAGSHVELERGGLMFSTSLGSARIGAGQTQRTTVPFSALTPFRTGVTTEGSTLPLIDVTGRLDPNGAARVRGAPMPAGTWLAHNYLLPVWHQIFGQED
;
A
#
# COMPACT_ATOMS: atom_id res chain seq x y z
N MET A 1 20.40 -0.41 -41.45
CA MET A 1 20.13 -1.72 -42.09
C MET A 1 18.64 -1.69 -42.43
N THR A 2 18.30 -1.64 -43.71
CA THR A 2 16.90 -1.66 -44.18
C THR A 2 16.34 -3.06 -43.94
N VAL A 3 15.26 -3.16 -43.14
CA VAL A 3 14.54 -4.41 -42.97
C VAL A 3 13.85 -4.72 -44.30
N ALA A 4 14.40 -5.66 -45.07
CA ALA A 4 13.98 -5.91 -46.43
C ALA A 4 12.55 -6.45 -46.59
N ALA A 5 11.97 -7.03 -45.54
CA ALA A 5 10.63 -7.63 -45.54
C ALA A 5 10.06 -7.62 -44.11
N PRO A 6 9.53 -6.48 -43.63
CA PRO A 6 9.11 -6.34 -42.24
C PRO A 6 7.87 -7.16 -41.94
N ARG A 7 7.96 -8.01 -40.91
CA ARG A 7 6.84 -8.79 -40.36
C ARG A 7 6.60 -8.39 -38.92
N ARG A 8 5.36 -8.34 -38.53
CA ARG A 8 4.99 -8.20 -37.12
C ARG A 8 5.45 -9.44 -36.34
N ALA A 9 6.08 -9.23 -35.18
CA ALA A 9 6.45 -10.35 -34.33
C ALA A 9 5.19 -11.18 -33.94
N PRO A 10 5.24 -12.52 -34.03
CA PRO A 10 4.04 -13.38 -33.94
C PRO A 10 3.33 -13.31 -32.58
N TRP A 11 4.05 -12.91 -31.54
CA TRP A 11 3.48 -12.76 -30.18
C TRP A 11 2.91 -11.36 -29.90
N ILE A 12 2.98 -10.43 -30.84
CA ILE A 12 2.40 -9.10 -30.72
C ILE A 12 0.94 -9.15 -31.13
N THR A 13 0.04 -8.73 -30.24
CA THR A 13 -1.37 -8.61 -30.56
C THR A 13 -1.72 -7.14 -30.75
N VAL A 14 -2.26 -6.80 -31.92
CA VAL A 14 -2.77 -5.47 -32.23
C VAL A 14 -4.27 -5.50 -32.01
N HIS A 15 -4.75 -4.69 -31.08
CA HIS A 15 -6.16 -4.56 -30.77
C HIS A 15 -6.72 -3.31 -31.42
N GLU A 16 -7.76 -3.52 -32.22
CA GLU A 16 -8.55 -2.43 -32.78
C GLU A 16 -9.33 -1.69 -31.69
N PRO A 17 -9.66 -0.41 -31.90
CA PRO A 17 -10.50 0.34 -30.98
C PRO A 17 -11.84 -0.36 -30.75
N MET A 18 -12.29 -0.45 -29.50
CA MET A 18 -13.60 -1.04 -29.17
C MET A 18 -14.78 -0.10 -29.50
N ALA A 19 -14.51 1.19 -29.72
CA ALA A 19 -15.49 2.19 -30.09
C ALA A 19 -14.80 3.37 -30.80
N GLU A 20 -15.60 4.21 -31.49
CA GLU A 20 -15.12 5.42 -32.13
C GLU A 20 -14.44 6.36 -31.09
N GLY A 21 -13.25 6.88 -31.43
CA GLY A 21 -12.42 7.70 -30.54
C GLY A 21 -11.55 6.92 -29.54
N ALA A 22 -11.65 5.59 -29.51
CA ALA A 22 -10.72 4.77 -28.73
C ALA A 22 -9.36 4.63 -29.42
N HIS A 23 -8.34 4.29 -28.65
CA HIS A 23 -6.98 4.12 -29.15
C HIS A 23 -6.73 2.69 -29.62
N TRP A 24 -5.90 2.54 -30.64
CA TRP A 24 -5.28 1.27 -30.96
C TRP A 24 -4.31 0.89 -29.86
N ILE A 25 -4.37 -0.36 -29.44
CA ILE A 25 -3.50 -0.89 -28.36
C ILE A 25 -2.67 -2.02 -28.94
N VAL A 26 -1.36 -1.92 -28.74
CA VAL A 26 -0.42 -2.99 -29.06
C VAL A 26 -0.02 -3.68 -27.76
N GLU A 27 -0.43 -4.93 -27.63
CA GLU A 27 -0.10 -5.77 -26.50
C GLU A 27 1.19 -6.53 -26.79
N ARG A 28 2.11 -6.45 -25.87
CA ARG A 28 3.38 -7.17 -25.88
C ARG A 28 3.43 -8.11 -24.68
N PRO A 29 3.85 -9.37 -24.86
CA PRO A 29 4.16 -10.21 -23.72
C PRO A 29 5.23 -9.55 -22.83
N ASP A 30 5.07 -9.65 -21.55
CA ASP A 30 6.01 -9.14 -20.52
C ASP A 30 6.25 -7.62 -20.52
N ALA A 31 5.45 -6.83 -21.24
CA ALA A 31 5.58 -5.37 -21.27
C ALA A 31 4.21 -4.67 -21.21
N SER A 32 4.21 -3.42 -20.75
CA SER A 32 2.99 -2.60 -20.72
C SER A 32 2.42 -2.41 -22.14
N PRO A 33 1.09 -2.46 -22.30
CA PRO A 33 0.45 -2.15 -23.58
C PRO A 33 0.83 -0.76 -24.08
N LEU A 34 1.04 -0.65 -25.38
CA LEU A 34 1.36 0.62 -26.04
C LEU A 34 0.10 1.18 -26.72
N ARG A 35 -0.19 2.48 -26.49
CA ARG A 35 -1.14 3.21 -27.31
C ARG A 35 -0.45 3.70 -28.57
N VAL A 36 -1.06 3.42 -29.70
CA VAL A 36 -0.57 3.86 -31.01
C VAL A 36 -1.66 4.62 -31.75
N SER A 37 -1.26 5.44 -32.72
CA SER A 37 -2.21 6.11 -33.62
C SER A 37 -2.91 5.10 -34.54
N ALA A 38 -4.04 5.49 -35.13
CA ALA A 38 -4.75 4.67 -36.09
C ALA A 38 -3.85 4.23 -37.25
N ASP A 39 -3.02 5.15 -37.76
CA ASP A 39 -2.09 4.88 -38.85
C ASP A 39 -1.07 3.81 -38.49
N ILE A 40 -0.47 3.91 -37.29
CA ILE A 40 0.50 2.91 -36.81
C ILE A 40 -0.19 1.57 -36.52
N GLY A 41 -1.41 1.59 -35.98
CA GLY A 41 -2.22 0.37 -35.78
C GLY A 41 -2.51 -0.34 -37.08
N ALA A 42 -2.95 0.41 -38.12
CA ALA A 42 -3.19 -0.09 -39.46
C ALA A 42 -1.88 -0.65 -40.07
N LEU A 43 -0.77 0.09 -39.99
CA LEU A 43 0.54 -0.40 -40.43
C LEU A 43 0.91 -1.72 -39.78
N LEU A 44 0.88 -1.82 -38.43
CA LEU A 44 1.20 -3.05 -37.70
C LEU A 44 0.29 -4.24 -38.07
N SER A 45 -0.97 -3.96 -38.43
CA SER A 45 -1.93 -4.99 -38.86
C SER A 45 -1.64 -5.50 -40.25
N THR A 46 -0.97 -4.70 -41.12
CA THR A 46 -0.65 -5.03 -42.51
C THR A 46 0.77 -5.57 -42.71
N LEU A 47 1.64 -5.56 -41.65
CA LEU A 47 3.03 -6.05 -41.74
C LEU A 47 3.07 -7.59 -41.90
N ASP A 48 3.15 -8.04 -43.13
CA ASP A 48 3.12 -9.47 -43.51
C ASP A 48 4.40 -9.94 -44.23
N GLY A 49 5.41 -9.08 -44.36
CA GLY A 49 6.67 -9.40 -45.02
C GLY A 49 6.77 -8.83 -46.42
N ARG A 50 5.88 -7.93 -46.83
CA ARG A 50 6.00 -7.19 -48.10
C ARG A 50 6.98 -6.04 -47.99
N ASP A 51 7.48 -5.60 -49.13
CA ASP A 51 8.35 -4.44 -49.21
C ASP A 51 7.62 -3.11 -48.83
N PRO A 52 8.35 -2.11 -48.31
CA PRO A 52 7.75 -0.85 -47.88
C PRO A 52 6.96 -0.10 -48.92
N ALA A 53 7.31 -0.22 -50.21
CA ALA A 53 6.58 0.43 -51.28
C ALA A 53 5.20 -0.21 -51.57
N SER A 54 5.12 -1.53 -51.43
CA SER A 54 3.85 -2.26 -51.53
C SER A 54 2.94 -1.98 -50.34
N LEU A 55 3.48 -1.93 -49.12
CA LEU A 55 2.75 -1.56 -47.92
C LEU A 55 2.20 -0.12 -48.02
N ALA A 56 2.99 0.83 -48.50
CA ALA A 56 2.56 2.21 -48.68
C ALA A 56 1.40 2.32 -49.68
N ARG A 57 1.43 1.56 -50.79
CA ARG A 57 0.32 1.52 -51.75
C ARG A 57 -0.96 0.94 -51.16
N GLN A 58 -0.85 -0.07 -50.31
CA GLN A 58 -2.00 -0.70 -49.65
C GLN A 58 -2.63 0.20 -48.59
N LEU A 59 -1.82 0.92 -47.83
CA LEU A 59 -2.28 1.80 -46.77
C LEU A 59 -2.83 3.13 -47.29
N GLY A 60 -2.37 3.60 -48.44
CA GLY A 60 -2.78 4.88 -49.02
C GLY A 60 -2.20 6.09 -48.27
N VAL A 61 -2.80 7.27 -48.50
CA VAL A 61 -2.38 8.52 -47.86
C VAL A 61 -2.62 8.44 -46.36
N PRO A 62 -1.66 8.85 -45.50
CA PRO A 62 -0.45 9.63 -45.82
C PRO A 62 0.83 8.80 -46.05
N TRP A 63 0.75 7.49 -46.19
CA TRP A 63 1.92 6.61 -46.23
C TRP A 63 2.69 6.69 -47.55
N THR A 64 3.99 6.95 -47.44
CA THR A 64 4.99 6.80 -48.50
C THR A 64 5.95 5.68 -48.15
N ALA A 65 6.71 5.14 -49.11
CA ALA A 65 7.69 4.10 -48.86
C ALA A 65 8.74 4.53 -47.83
N GLU A 66 9.13 5.80 -47.83
CA GLU A 66 10.08 6.38 -46.85
C GLU A 66 9.48 6.44 -45.43
N LEU A 67 8.21 6.91 -45.31
CA LEU A 67 7.50 6.95 -44.03
C LEU A 67 7.31 5.54 -43.44
N VAL A 68 6.96 4.56 -44.28
CA VAL A 68 6.84 3.16 -43.87
C VAL A 68 8.21 2.64 -43.37
N SER A 69 9.29 2.89 -44.13
CA SER A 69 10.62 2.46 -43.73
C SER A 69 11.07 3.07 -42.39
N HIS A 70 10.86 4.37 -42.20
CA HIS A 70 11.16 5.05 -40.94
C HIS A 70 10.30 4.57 -39.76
N ALA A 71 9.00 4.32 -40.01
CA ALA A 71 8.12 3.76 -38.99
C ALA A 71 8.54 2.33 -38.61
N VAL A 72 8.87 1.50 -39.59
CA VAL A 72 9.39 0.14 -39.39
C VAL A 72 10.67 0.13 -38.54
N GLU A 73 11.61 1.02 -38.83
CA GLU A 73 12.85 1.13 -38.04
C GLU A 73 12.57 1.49 -36.56
N ARG A 74 11.63 2.42 -36.32
CA ARG A 74 11.22 2.77 -34.96
C ARG A 74 10.48 1.63 -34.26
N LEU A 75 9.63 0.89 -34.97
CA LEU A 75 8.89 -0.25 -34.45
C LEU A 75 9.84 -1.44 -34.16
N ASP A 76 10.88 -1.63 -34.98
CA ASP A 76 11.94 -2.61 -34.70
C ASP A 76 12.71 -2.25 -33.42
N GLY A 77 13.09 -0.99 -33.24
CA GLY A 77 13.71 -0.50 -31.99
C GLY A 77 12.83 -0.71 -30.74
N LEU A 78 11.51 -0.84 -30.92
CA LEU A 78 10.56 -1.19 -29.84
C LEU A 78 10.31 -2.70 -29.70
N GLY A 79 10.96 -3.54 -30.53
CA GLY A 79 10.80 -5.00 -30.54
C GLY A 79 9.41 -5.47 -31.03
N LEU A 80 8.73 -4.68 -31.87
CA LEU A 80 7.41 -5.00 -32.40
C LEU A 80 7.44 -5.73 -33.75
N ILE A 81 8.60 -5.76 -34.39
CA ILE A 81 8.85 -6.39 -35.67
C ILE A 81 9.73 -7.62 -35.47
N GLU A 82 9.53 -8.64 -36.30
CA GLU A 82 10.33 -9.85 -36.28
C GLU A 82 11.78 -9.54 -36.66
N GLY A 83 12.70 -9.78 -35.73
CA GLY A 83 14.10 -9.42 -35.88
C GLY A 83 14.91 -9.58 -34.59
N PRO A 84 16.19 -9.20 -34.58
CA PRO A 84 17.06 -9.39 -33.43
C PRO A 84 16.60 -8.62 -32.17
N ASN A 85 15.83 -7.56 -32.35
CA ASN A 85 15.27 -6.76 -31.25
C ASN A 85 13.95 -7.32 -30.70
N ALA A 86 13.32 -8.28 -31.40
CA ALA A 86 12.09 -8.91 -30.99
C ALA A 86 12.40 -10.09 -30.06
N ALA A 87 12.48 -9.81 -28.77
CA ALA A 87 12.62 -10.88 -27.77
C ALA A 87 11.38 -11.76 -27.75
N ALA A 88 11.56 -13.09 -27.92
CA ALA A 88 10.48 -14.04 -27.79
C ALA A 88 9.87 -13.97 -26.36
N PRO A 89 8.55 -14.12 -26.22
CA PRO A 89 7.90 -14.10 -24.91
C PRO A 89 8.46 -15.22 -24.05
N LYS A 90 8.71 -14.90 -22.80
CA LYS A 90 9.02 -15.92 -21.81
C LYS A 90 7.77 -16.78 -21.58
N PRO A 91 7.93 -18.10 -21.37
CA PRO A 91 6.79 -18.96 -21.09
C PRO A 91 5.98 -18.42 -19.91
N GLU A 92 4.64 -18.44 -20.00
CA GLU A 92 3.75 -17.98 -18.93
C GLU A 92 4.07 -18.73 -17.64
N ARG A 93 4.75 -18.06 -16.72
CA ARG A 93 5.09 -18.63 -15.41
C ARG A 93 3.95 -18.35 -14.44
N ARG A 94 3.60 -19.36 -13.63
CA ARG A 94 2.65 -19.15 -12.53
C ARG A 94 3.22 -18.29 -11.41
N PHE A 95 4.52 -18.39 -11.18
CA PHE A 95 5.23 -17.57 -10.20
C PHE A 95 6.05 -16.50 -10.93
N VAL A 96 5.77 -15.22 -10.61
CA VAL A 96 6.40 -14.06 -11.25
C VAL A 96 6.95 -13.13 -10.18
N VAL A 97 8.23 -12.79 -10.26
CA VAL A 97 8.86 -11.76 -9.44
C VAL A 97 8.81 -10.44 -10.20
N VAL A 98 7.91 -9.55 -9.78
CA VAL A 98 7.73 -8.22 -10.40
C VAL A 98 8.77 -7.23 -9.88
N SER A 99 9.06 -7.30 -8.58
CA SER A 99 10.11 -6.52 -7.91
C SER A 99 10.64 -7.35 -6.73
N PRO A 100 11.77 -6.96 -6.10
CA PRO A 100 12.27 -7.67 -4.91
C PRO A 100 11.24 -7.80 -3.79
N THR A 101 10.32 -6.85 -3.70
CA THR A 101 9.26 -6.79 -2.67
C THR A 101 7.87 -7.18 -3.18
N THR A 102 7.74 -7.60 -4.45
CA THR A 102 6.45 -7.94 -5.06
C THR A 102 6.56 -9.24 -5.84
N TRP A 103 5.94 -10.28 -5.31
CA TRP A 103 5.92 -11.64 -5.88
C TRP A 103 4.47 -12.01 -6.16
N GLN A 104 4.20 -12.56 -7.34
CA GLN A 104 2.86 -12.94 -7.77
C GLN A 104 2.78 -14.44 -8.02
N LEU A 105 1.72 -15.06 -7.50
CA LEU A 105 1.32 -16.43 -7.80
C LEU A 105 0.00 -16.39 -8.59
N ARG A 106 0.07 -16.66 -9.88
CA ARG A 106 -1.08 -16.74 -10.79
C ARG A 106 -1.82 -18.06 -10.56
N VAL A 107 -3.07 -17.99 -10.09
CA VAL A 107 -3.87 -19.16 -9.70
C VAL A 107 -4.75 -19.61 -10.85
N ALA A 108 -5.55 -18.73 -11.42
CA ALA A 108 -6.53 -19.05 -12.46
C ALA A 108 -6.69 -17.89 -13.45
N LYS A 109 -7.18 -18.17 -14.65
CA LYS A 109 -7.62 -17.14 -15.61
C LYS A 109 -8.97 -16.58 -15.14
N ALA A 110 -9.02 -15.26 -14.84
CA ALA A 110 -10.22 -14.61 -14.32
C ALA A 110 -11.38 -14.63 -15.33
N ASP A 111 -11.09 -14.54 -16.63
CA ASP A 111 -12.09 -14.66 -17.71
C ASP A 111 -12.83 -16.00 -17.65
N ARG A 112 -12.15 -17.11 -17.33
CA ARG A 112 -12.77 -18.45 -17.19
C ARG A 112 -13.62 -18.54 -15.92
N LEU A 113 -13.17 -17.93 -14.82
CA LEU A 113 -13.93 -17.90 -13.57
C LEU A 113 -15.23 -17.08 -13.70
N LEU A 114 -15.18 -16.00 -14.49
CA LEU A 114 -16.33 -15.14 -14.73
C LEU A 114 -17.20 -15.58 -15.91
N ALA A 115 -16.73 -16.53 -16.73
CA ALA A 115 -17.47 -17.01 -17.91
C ALA A 115 -18.91 -17.46 -17.62
N PRO A 116 -19.20 -18.22 -16.54
CA PRO A 116 -20.57 -18.68 -16.24
C PRO A 116 -21.54 -17.52 -15.96
N ILE A 117 -21.04 -16.43 -15.33
CA ILE A 117 -21.87 -15.28 -14.94
C ILE A 117 -21.78 -14.12 -15.93
N ARG A 118 -20.95 -14.24 -16.97
CA ARG A 118 -20.78 -13.20 -18.00
C ARG A 118 -22.10 -12.73 -18.64
N PRO A 119 -23.06 -13.61 -19.02
CA PRO A 119 -24.32 -13.17 -19.60
C PRO A 119 -25.13 -12.28 -18.64
N LEU A 120 -25.04 -12.54 -17.33
CA LEU A 120 -25.66 -11.72 -16.31
C LEU A 120 -24.93 -10.38 -16.17
N LEU A 121 -23.61 -10.40 -16.05
CA LEU A 121 -22.79 -9.19 -15.88
C LEU A 121 -23.01 -8.18 -17.01
N VAL A 122 -23.08 -8.65 -18.25
CA VAL A 122 -23.29 -7.78 -19.43
C VAL A 122 -24.68 -7.18 -19.45
N ARG A 123 -25.71 -7.87 -18.93
CA ARG A 123 -27.10 -7.41 -18.89
C ARG A 123 -27.42 -6.50 -17.70
N LEU A 124 -26.61 -6.52 -16.65
CA LEU A 124 -26.83 -5.68 -15.47
C LEU A 124 -26.73 -4.19 -15.85
N SER A 125 -27.67 -3.39 -15.34
CA SER A 125 -27.54 -1.94 -15.44
C SER A 125 -26.42 -1.44 -14.52
N GLY A 126 -25.38 -0.86 -15.09
CA GLY A 126 -24.28 -0.28 -14.30
C GLY A 126 -24.75 0.79 -13.31
N HIS A 127 -25.79 1.55 -13.65
CA HIS A 127 -26.40 2.52 -12.73
C HIS A 127 -27.11 1.85 -11.56
N ALA A 128 -27.84 0.76 -11.81
CA ALA A 128 -28.51 0.02 -10.72
C ALA A 128 -27.50 -0.61 -9.77
N VAL A 129 -26.42 -1.21 -10.28
CA VAL A 129 -25.33 -1.77 -9.45
C VAL A 129 -24.68 -0.67 -8.62
N LEU A 130 -24.33 0.46 -9.23
CA LEU A 130 -23.73 1.59 -8.52
C LEU A 130 -24.67 2.16 -7.47
N PHE A 131 -25.95 2.36 -7.79
CA PHE A 131 -26.95 2.84 -6.84
C PHE A 131 -27.10 1.89 -5.64
N THR A 132 -27.20 0.58 -5.89
CA THR A 132 -27.28 -0.43 -4.83
C THR A 132 -26.02 -0.40 -3.94
N ALA A 133 -24.83 -0.33 -4.54
CA ALA A 133 -23.59 -0.28 -3.78
C ALA A 133 -23.47 1.01 -2.95
N LEU A 134 -23.88 2.16 -3.49
CA LEU A 134 -23.94 3.43 -2.75
C LEU A 134 -24.98 3.40 -1.63
N ALA A 135 -26.14 2.78 -1.88
CA ALA A 135 -27.17 2.61 -0.84
C ALA A 135 -26.66 1.74 0.32
N LEU A 136 -25.94 0.65 0.02
CA LEU A 136 -25.31 -0.20 1.03
C LEU A 136 -24.20 0.55 1.78
N LEU A 137 -23.36 1.31 1.07
CA LEU A 137 -22.31 2.12 1.68
C LEU A 137 -22.91 3.16 2.65
N VAL A 138 -23.87 3.97 2.16
CA VAL A 138 -24.47 5.03 2.97
C VAL A 138 -25.33 4.44 4.10
N GLY A 139 -26.13 3.42 3.82
CA GLY A 139 -26.93 2.69 4.82
C GLY A 139 -26.05 2.09 5.90
N GLY A 140 -24.90 1.54 5.52
CA GLY A 140 -23.93 1.00 6.47
C GLY A 140 -23.29 2.07 7.35
N LEU A 141 -22.92 3.23 6.79
CA LEU A 141 -22.40 4.36 7.58
C LEU A 141 -23.45 4.89 8.57
N ILE A 142 -24.71 4.99 8.14
CA ILE A 142 -25.84 5.35 9.03
C ILE A 142 -26.00 4.29 10.12
N ALA A 143 -25.97 3.00 9.75
CA ALA A 143 -26.08 1.91 10.72
C ALA A 143 -24.94 1.93 11.76
N LEU A 144 -23.71 2.23 11.36
CA LEU A 144 -22.59 2.42 12.29
C LEU A 144 -22.82 3.61 13.22
N ALA A 145 -23.29 4.75 12.69
CA ALA A 145 -23.57 5.94 13.47
C ALA A 145 -24.70 5.69 14.50
N CYS A 146 -25.77 5.00 14.10
CA CYS A 146 -26.87 4.65 14.99
C CYS A 146 -26.47 3.64 16.09
N GLN A 147 -25.40 2.90 15.91
CA GLN A 147 -24.87 1.91 16.86
C GLN A 147 -23.63 2.43 17.61
N GLY A 148 -23.48 3.74 17.78
CA GLY A 148 -22.26 4.38 18.29
C GLY A 148 -21.76 3.81 19.62
N SER A 149 -22.60 3.49 20.59
CA SER A 149 -22.19 2.87 21.86
C SER A 149 -21.65 1.45 21.68
N ALA A 150 -22.32 0.61 20.89
CA ALA A 150 -21.87 -0.74 20.58
C ALA A 150 -20.58 -0.71 19.72
N LEU A 151 -20.50 0.23 18.80
CA LEU A 151 -19.31 0.48 17.99
C LEU A 151 -18.13 0.90 18.86
N GLY A 152 -18.34 1.83 19.81
CA GLY A 152 -17.32 2.25 20.77
C GLY A 152 -16.79 1.07 21.60
N GLN A 153 -17.67 0.17 22.03
CA GLN A 153 -17.28 -1.06 22.74
C GLN A 153 -16.51 -2.02 21.83
N ALA A 154 -16.99 -2.26 20.60
CA ALA A 154 -16.32 -3.17 19.66
C ALA A 154 -14.91 -2.70 19.26
N LEU A 155 -14.67 -1.40 19.20
CA LEU A 155 -13.38 -0.83 18.80
C LEU A 155 -12.46 -0.50 19.99
N GLY A 156 -13.02 -0.20 21.16
CA GLY A 156 -12.31 0.27 22.35
C GLY A 156 -12.20 -0.74 23.49
N ALA A 157 -12.71 -1.97 23.33
CA ALA A 157 -12.58 -3.02 24.32
C ALA A 157 -11.77 -4.22 23.77
N PRO A 158 -11.12 -5.00 24.68
CA PRO A 158 -10.42 -6.21 24.28
C PRO A 158 -11.40 -7.23 23.70
N LEU A 159 -11.08 -7.74 22.52
CA LEU A 159 -11.91 -8.74 21.83
C LEU A 159 -11.37 -10.16 22.06
N PRO A 160 -12.24 -11.19 22.05
CA PRO A 160 -11.79 -12.57 21.99
C PRO A 160 -10.87 -12.81 20.79
N LEU A 161 -9.88 -13.68 20.94
CA LEU A 161 -8.97 -14.04 19.85
C LEU A 161 -9.73 -14.60 18.63
N SER A 162 -10.81 -15.35 18.86
CA SER A 162 -11.70 -15.86 17.81
C SER A 162 -12.37 -14.75 17.01
N THR A 163 -12.86 -13.71 17.67
CA THR A 163 -13.44 -12.51 17.03
C THR A 163 -12.41 -11.82 16.14
N PHE A 164 -11.20 -11.64 16.67
CA PHE A 164 -10.10 -11.05 15.91
C PHE A 164 -9.76 -11.88 14.67
N ALA A 165 -9.63 -13.21 14.84
CA ALA A 165 -9.37 -14.12 13.73
C ALA A 165 -10.49 -14.07 12.65
N LEU A 166 -11.76 -14.00 13.07
CA LEU A 166 -12.89 -13.86 12.15
C LEU A 166 -12.89 -12.54 11.39
N ILE A 167 -12.54 -11.41 12.03
CA ILE A 167 -12.41 -10.11 11.36
C ILE A 167 -11.35 -10.19 10.26
N TRP A 168 -10.18 -10.76 10.55
CA TRP A 168 -9.09 -10.88 9.56
C TRP A 168 -9.39 -11.88 8.46
N ALA A 169 -10.02 -13.02 8.78
CA ALA A 169 -10.48 -13.99 7.79
C ALA A 169 -11.54 -13.36 6.87
N GLY A 170 -12.49 -12.60 7.44
CA GLY A 170 -13.48 -11.84 6.69
C GLY A 170 -12.84 -10.80 5.79
N LEU A 171 -11.85 -10.06 6.27
CA LEU A 171 -11.10 -9.10 5.46
C LEU A 171 -10.39 -9.79 4.30
N ALA A 172 -9.72 -10.92 4.54
CA ALA A 172 -9.07 -11.70 3.48
C ALA A 172 -10.07 -12.18 2.42
N ALA A 173 -11.23 -12.70 2.85
CA ALA A 173 -12.31 -13.08 1.94
C ALA A 173 -12.84 -11.88 1.15
N THR A 174 -13.02 -10.74 1.80
CA THR A 174 -13.48 -9.51 1.15
C THR A 174 -12.46 -8.98 0.14
N THR A 175 -11.16 -9.18 0.37
CA THR A 175 -10.11 -8.84 -0.62
C THR A 175 -10.26 -9.67 -1.90
N VAL A 176 -10.61 -10.95 -1.79
CA VAL A 176 -10.92 -11.78 -2.97
C VAL A 176 -12.13 -11.21 -3.73
N VAL A 177 -13.20 -10.86 -3.03
CA VAL A 177 -14.42 -10.27 -3.63
C VAL A 177 -14.12 -8.91 -4.28
N HIS A 178 -13.26 -8.11 -3.67
CA HIS A 178 -12.75 -6.84 -4.20
C HIS A 178 -12.10 -7.04 -5.58
N GLU A 179 -11.19 -8.00 -5.70
CA GLU A 179 -10.50 -8.30 -6.96
C GLU A 179 -11.47 -8.83 -8.04
N PHE A 180 -12.45 -9.65 -7.63
CA PHE A 180 -13.51 -10.05 -8.53
C PHE A 180 -14.39 -8.87 -8.99
N GLY A 181 -14.55 -7.84 -8.18
CA GLY A 181 -15.24 -6.59 -8.56
C GLY A 181 -14.60 -5.93 -9.77
N HIS A 182 -13.27 -5.83 -9.79
CA HIS A 182 -12.53 -5.30 -10.95
C HIS A 182 -12.76 -6.14 -12.21
N GLY A 183 -12.60 -7.46 -12.10
CA GLY A 183 -12.80 -8.39 -13.22
C GLY A 183 -14.24 -8.38 -13.75
N ALA A 184 -15.23 -8.36 -12.85
CA ALA A 184 -16.65 -8.32 -13.21
C ALA A 184 -17.01 -7.03 -13.93
N THR A 185 -16.52 -5.88 -13.45
CA THR A 185 -16.78 -4.57 -14.09
C THR A 185 -16.09 -4.48 -15.45
N LEU A 186 -14.87 -5.00 -15.60
CA LEU A 186 -14.22 -5.09 -16.90
C LEU A 186 -15.02 -5.98 -17.86
N THR A 187 -15.51 -7.12 -17.39
CA THR A 187 -16.36 -8.04 -18.19
C THR A 187 -17.69 -7.40 -18.59
N HIS A 188 -18.29 -6.57 -17.71
CA HIS A 188 -19.49 -5.78 -18.01
C HIS A 188 -19.27 -4.86 -19.21
N PHE A 189 -18.10 -4.25 -19.33
CA PHE A 189 -17.70 -3.41 -20.47
C PHE A 189 -17.10 -4.21 -21.65
N HIS A 190 -17.35 -5.51 -21.73
CA HIS A 190 -16.87 -6.43 -22.77
C HIS A 190 -15.34 -6.63 -22.81
N GLY A 191 -14.59 -6.17 -21.83
CA GLY A 191 -13.17 -6.50 -21.69
C GLY A 191 -12.95 -7.92 -21.18
N ARG A 192 -11.69 -8.38 -21.24
CA ARG A 192 -11.27 -9.72 -20.81
C ARG A 192 -10.29 -9.60 -19.64
N PRO A 193 -10.71 -9.93 -18.41
CA PRO A 193 -9.76 -9.97 -17.29
C PRO A 193 -8.75 -11.12 -17.50
N GLY A 194 -7.49 -10.86 -17.12
CA GLY A 194 -6.38 -11.77 -17.30
C GLY A 194 -6.27 -12.79 -16.17
N TRP A 195 -5.15 -12.77 -15.44
CA TRP A 195 -4.89 -13.66 -14.32
C TRP A 195 -5.52 -13.15 -13.02
N PHE A 196 -6.05 -14.09 -12.26
CA PHE A 196 -6.40 -13.95 -10.86
C PHE A 196 -5.39 -14.71 -10.01
N GLY A 197 -4.99 -14.16 -8.87
CA GLY A 197 -4.04 -14.81 -7.99
C GLY A 197 -3.79 -14.10 -6.68
N VAL A 198 -2.77 -14.59 -5.99
CA VAL A 198 -2.27 -13.98 -4.75
C VAL A 198 -0.89 -13.39 -5.00
N MET A 199 -0.58 -12.34 -4.27
CA MET A 199 0.72 -11.69 -4.37
C MET A 199 1.21 -11.25 -2.99
N LEU A 200 2.53 -11.12 -2.87
CA LEU A 200 3.13 -10.31 -1.82
C LEU A 200 3.37 -8.93 -2.41
N PHE A 201 2.64 -7.95 -1.93
CA PHE A 201 2.78 -6.56 -2.34
C PHE A 201 3.44 -5.76 -1.22
N TYR A 202 4.67 -5.31 -1.42
CA TYR A 202 5.54 -4.78 -0.36
C TYR A 202 5.58 -5.70 0.88
N LEU A 203 5.73 -7.01 0.65
CA LEU A 203 5.73 -8.09 1.64
C LEU A 203 4.40 -8.29 2.40
N THR A 204 3.33 -7.62 2.00
CA THR A 204 1.99 -7.81 2.55
C THR A 204 1.21 -8.77 1.64
N PRO A 205 0.59 -9.82 2.19
CA PRO A 205 -0.28 -10.69 1.41
C PRO A 205 -1.47 -9.92 0.83
N ALA A 206 -1.70 -10.07 -0.48
CA ALA A 206 -2.82 -9.45 -1.19
C ALA A 206 -3.32 -10.39 -2.29
N CYS A 207 -4.53 -10.16 -2.77
CA CYS A 207 -5.01 -10.75 -4.02
C CYS A 207 -4.76 -9.77 -5.18
N PHE A 208 -4.89 -10.25 -6.40
CA PHE A 208 -4.89 -9.40 -7.59
C PHE A 208 -5.74 -10.01 -8.69
N CYS A 209 -6.36 -9.13 -9.47
CA CYS A 209 -6.99 -9.45 -10.74
C CYS A 209 -6.37 -8.59 -11.84
N GLU A 210 -5.86 -9.22 -12.87
CA GLU A 210 -5.25 -8.51 -14.00
C GLU A 210 -6.34 -7.92 -14.90
N VAL A 211 -6.46 -6.60 -14.88
CA VAL A 211 -7.45 -5.84 -15.67
C VAL A 211 -6.80 -4.96 -16.74
N THR A 212 -5.65 -5.40 -17.25
CA THR A 212 -4.86 -4.66 -18.23
C THR A 212 -5.66 -4.35 -19.51
N ASP A 213 -6.58 -5.23 -19.90
CA ASP A 213 -7.48 -5.02 -21.05
C ASP A 213 -8.41 -3.79 -20.87
N GLY A 214 -8.54 -3.27 -19.66
CA GLY A 214 -9.25 -2.02 -19.38
C GLY A 214 -8.72 -0.80 -20.15
N TRP A 215 -7.45 -0.82 -20.56
CA TRP A 215 -6.89 0.24 -21.41
C TRP A 215 -7.48 0.33 -22.81
N ARG A 216 -8.13 -0.73 -23.28
CA ARG A 216 -8.86 -0.76 -24.56
C ARG A 216 -10.22 -0.05 -24.49
N LEU A 217 -10.74 0.18 -23.28
CA LEU A 217 -12.01 0.87 -23.10
C LEU A 217 -11.90 2.32 -23.58
N ALA A 218 -12.85 2.72 -24.43
CA ALA A 218 -12.83 4.02 -25.10
C ALA A 218 -12.95 5.19 -24.11
N LYS A 219 -13.89 5.08 -23.15
CA LYS A 219 -14.23 6.18 -22.25
C LYS A 219 -13.40 6.15 -20.97
N PRO A 220 -12.79 7.27 -20.56
CA PRO A 220 -12.11 7.38 -19.27
C PRO A 220 -13.01 6.96 -18.09
N SER A 221 -14.32 7.28 -18.15
CA SER A 221 -15.27 6.89 -17.11
C SER A 221 -15.40 5.38 -16.94
N GLN A 222 -15.35 4.60 -18.01
CA GLN A 222 -15.36 3.13 -17.93
C GLN A 222 -14.08 2.60 -17.25
N ARG A 223 -12.92 3.16 -17.58
CA ARG A 223 -11.65 2.80 -16.95
C ARG A 223 -11.63 3.16 -15.46
N VAL A 224 -12.18 4.34 -15.11
CA VAL A 224 -12.37 4.74 -13.71
C VAL A 224 -13.32 3.78 -13.00
N SER A 225 -14.43 3.38 -13.63
CA SER A 225 -15.36 2.41 -13.04
C SER A 225 -14.70 1.07 -12.77
N VAL A 226 -13.86 0.56 -13.69
CA VAL A 226 -13.09 -0.67 -13.47
C VAL A 226 -12.12 -0.50 -12.29
N ALA A 227 -11.39 0.62 -12.22
CA ALA A 227 -10.44 0.87 -11.16
C ALA A 227 -11.11 1.05 -9.79
N MET A 228 -12.31 1.63 -9.74
CA MET A 228 -13.06 1.87 -8.50
C MET A 228 -13.90 0.67 -8.05
N ALA A 229 -14.08 -0.33 -8.91
CA ALA A 229 -15.00 -1.43 -8.66
C ALA A 229 -14.66 -2.22 -7.39
N GLY A 230 -13.38 -2.48 -7.13
CA GLY A 230 -12.94 -3.16 -5.91
C GLY A 230 -13.31 -2.38 -4.65
N VAL A 231 -12.98 -1.09 -4.62
CA VAL A 231 -13.31 -0.19 -3.50
C VAL A 231 -14.82 -0.14 -3.26
N VAL A 232 -15.60 0.02 -4.32
CA VAL A 232 -17.07 0.08 -4.23
C VAL A 232 -17.65 -1.23 -3.71
N THR A 233 -17.15 -2.37 -4.20
CA THR A 233 -17.56 -3.70 -3.77
C THR A 233 -17.22 -3.92 -2.29
N GLN A 234 -16.01 -3.59 -1.88
CA GLN A 234 -15.57 -3.73 -0.48
C GLN A 234 -16.37 -2.84 0.46
N ALA A 235 -16.65 -1.60 0.06
CA ALA A 235 -17.47 -0.68 0.83
C ALA A 235 -18.93 -1.15 0.96
N ALA A 236 -19.48 -1.76 -0.11
CA ALA A 236 -20.82 -2.36 -0.07
C ALA A 236 -20.89 -3.56 0.90
N VAL A 237 -19.87 -4.43 0.90
CA VAL A 237 -19.77 -5.55 1.86
C VAL A 237 -19.68 -5.02 3.30
N ALA A 238 -18.83 -3.99 3.53
CA ALA A 238 -18.74 -3.34 4.83
C ALA A 238 -20.08 -2.77 5.30
N GLY A 239 -20.81 -2.11 4.39
CA GLY A 239 -22.14 -1.56 4.67
C GLY A 239 -23.17 -2.64 5.00
N CYS A 240 -23.19 -3.71 4.23
CA CYS A 240 -24.05 -4.86 4.50
C CYS A 240 -23.78 -5.44 5.90
N ALA A 241 -22.51 -5.63 6.28
CA ALA A 241 -22.13 -6.14 7.60
C ALA A 241 -22.59 -5.20 8.73
N ALA A 242 -22.44 -3.87 8.57
CA ALA A 242 -22.92 -2.89 9.54
C ALA A 242 -24.44 -2.92 9.71
N MET A 243 -25.17 -3.06 8.61
CA MET A 243 -26.64 -3.16 8.65
C MET A 243 -27.10 -4.48 9.30
N VAL A 244 -26.45 -5.60 8.98
CA VAL A 244 -26.72 -6.90 9.62
C VAL A 244 -26.44 -6.83 11.13
N ALA A 245 -25.37 -6.14 11.54
CA ALA A 245 -25.06 -5.94 12.96
C ALA A 245 -26.19 -5.25 13.73
N SER A 246 -27.04 -4.43 13.06
CA SER A 246 -28.20 -3.80 13.70
C SER A 246 -29.26 -4.81 14.16
N ALA A 247 -29.37 -5.93 13.46
CA ALA A 247 -30.33 -7.00 13.77
C ALA A 247 -29.76 -8.07 14.72
N VAL A 248 -28.45 -8.06 14.99
CA VAL A 248 -27.80 -9.04 15.87
C VAL A 248 -27.85 -8.54 17.32
N PRO A 249 -28.24 -9.39 18.30
CA PRO A 249 -28.15 -9.06 19.72
C PRO A 249 -26.73 -8.67 20.15
N GLY A 250 -26.64 -7.91 21.26
CA GLY A 250 -25.36 -7.55 21.85
C GLY A 250 -24.47 -8.76 22.17
N GLY A 251 -23.15 -8.60 22.04
CA GLY A 251 -22.17 -9.65 22.31
C GLY A 251 -21.09 -9.74 21.22
N ASP A 252 -20.30 -10.81 21.30
CA ASP A 252 -19.11 -10.97 20.45
C ASP A 252 -19.45 -11.02 18.94
N GLY A 253 -20.59 -11.59 18.55
CA GLY A 253 -21.06 -11.63 17.16
C GLY A 253 -21.31 -10.23 16.58
N LYS A 254 -22.00 -9.37 17.35
CA LYS A 254 -22.22 -7.97 16.97
C LYS A 254 -20.90 -7.20 16.88
N SER A 255 -20.03 -7.38 17.88
CA SER A 255 -18.71 -6.76 17.89
C SER A 255 -17.85 -7.21 16.71
N THR A 256 -17.94 -8.49 16.31
CA THR A 256 -17.26 -9.02 15.11
C THR A 256 -17.75 -8.31 13.84
N LEU A 257 -19.05 -8.18 13.64
CA LEU A 257 -19.62 -7.53 12.45
C LEU A 257 -19.28 -6.04 12.39
N LEU A 258 -19.38 -5.33 13.52
CA LEU A 258 -19.01 -3.91 13.60
C LEU A 258 -17.52 -3.69 13.36
N GLY A 259 -16.67 -4.47 14.03
CA GLY A 259 -15.21 -4.42 13.82
C GLY A 259 -14.82 -4.75 12.40
N PHE A 260 -15.38 -5.81 11.81
CA PHE A 260 -15.19 -6.19 10.41
C PHE A 260 -15.61 -5.07 9.46
N SER A 261 -16.79 -4.48 9.66
CA SER A 261 -17.28 -3.39 8.83
C SER A 261 -16.32 -2.21 8.83
N VAL A 262 -15.87 -1.76 10.01
CA VAL A 262 -14.91 -0.64 10.12
C VAL A 262 -13.59 -0.96 9.46
N VAL A 263 -13.03 -2.15 9.68
CA VAL A 263 -11.76 -2.55 9.07
C VAL A 263 -11.89 -2.61 7.55
N CYS A 264 -13.02 -3.10 7.01
CA CYS A 264 -13.27 -3.09 5.56
C CYS A 264 -13.42 -1.68 4.99
N TYR A 265 -14.13 -0.76 5.67
CA TYR A 265 -14.21 0.64 5.24
C TYR A 265 -12.83 1.33 5.26
N LEU A 266 -12.03 1.10 6.29
CA LEU A 266 -10.67 1.64 6.36
C LEU A 266 -9.78 1.07 5.26
N SER A 267 -9.90 -0.23 4.98
CA SER A 267 -9.18 -0.85 3.86
C SER A 267 -9.61 -0.27 2.51
N ALA A 268 -10.91 -0.06 2.29
CA ALA A 268 -11.42 0.62 1.10
C ALA A 268 -10.89 2.05 0.98
N LEU A 269 -10.84 2.80 2.11
CA LEU A 269 -10.29 4.16 2.15
C LEU A 269 -8.78 4.19 1.84
N VAL A 270 -8.01 3.22 2.36
CA VAL A 270 -6.59 3.08 2.04
C VAL A 270 -6.38 2.83 0.54
N ASN A 271 -7.24 2.01 -0.08
CA ASN A 271 -7.18 1.76 -1.53
C ASN A 271 -7.49 3.01 -2.37
N LEU A 272 -8.14 4.03 -1.82
CA LEU A 272 -8.35 5.33 -2.49
C LEU A 272 -7.12 6.25 -2.50
N ILE A 273 -6.06 5.92 -1.76
CA ILE A 273 -4.86 6.76 -1.70
C ILE A 273 -4.17 6.80 -3.07
N PRO A 274 -4.04 8.00 -3.70
CA PRO A 274 -3.53 8.10 -5.07
C PRO A 274 -2.00 8.14 -5.17
N PHE A 275 -1.27 8.15 -4.06
CA PHE A 275 0.19 8.32 -4.02
C PHE A 275 0.97 7.01 -4.13
N VAL A 276 0.29 5.88 -3.98
CA VAL A 276 0.79 4.51 -4.17
C VAL A 276 0.01 3.86 -5.32
N LYS A 277 0.57 2.81 -5.92
CA LYS A 277 -0.09 2.10 -7.03
C LYS A 277 -1.23 1.21 -6.49
N LEU A 278 -2.26 1.84 -5.93
CA LEU A 278 -3.52 1.26 -5.48
C LEU A 278 -4.66 1.71 -6.41
N ASP A 279 -5.88 1.32 -6.15
CA ASP A 279 -7.04 1.60 -7.01
C ASP A 279 -7.30 3.09 -7.21
N GLY A 280 -7.16 3.91 -6.15
CA GLY A 280 -7.28 5.35 -6.24
C GLY A 280 -6.28 5.99 -7.20
N TYR A 281 -5.06 5.47 -7.25
CA TYR A 281 -4.07 5.88 -8.25
C TYR A 281 -4.48 5.45 -9.67
N LEU A 282 -4.96 4.22 -9.83
CA LEU A 282 -5.40 3.71 -11.14
C LEU A 282 -6.62 4.50 -11.64
N ALA A 283 -7.56 4.83 -10.76
CA ALA A 283 -8.71 5.67 -11.06
C ALA A 283 -8.29 7.09 -11.45
N LEU A 284 -7.38 7.72 -10.69
CA LEU A 284 -6.85 9.04 -11.02
C LEU A 284 -6.12 9.04 -12.36
N MET A 285 -5.26 8.04 -12.60
CA MET A 285 -4.51 7.87 -13.85
C MET A 285 -5.45 7.69 -15.05
N ALA A 286 -6.53 6.91 -14.87
CA ALA A 286 -7.56 6.70 -15.88
C ALA A 286 -8.40 7.96 -16.16
N TYR A 287 -8.69 8.74 -15.09
CA TYR A 287 -9.48 9.98 -15.18
C TYR A 287 -8.73 11.09 -15.93
N VAL A 288 -7.46 11.32 -15.56
CA VAL A 288 -6.63 12.36 -16.21
C VAL A 288 -6.03 11.91 -17.54
N ASP A 289 -6.18 10.63 -17.88
CA ASP A 289 -5.69 9.99 -19.12
C ASP A 289 -4.17 10.19 -19.37
N ILE A 290 -3.39 10.21 -18.30
CA ILE A 290 -1.92 10.32 -18.37
C ILE A 290 -1.30 8.97 -17.98
N PRO A 291 -0.81 8.18 -18.95
CA PRO A 291 -0.12 6.93 -18.66
C PRO A 291 1.11 7.14 -17.76
N HIS A 292 1.33 6.22 -16.81
CA HIS A 292 2.44 6.29 -15.86
C HIS A 292 2.50 7.61 -15.07
N LEU A 293 1.34 8.17 -14.73
CA LEU A 293 1.19 9.47 -14.05
C LEU A 293 2.15 9.64 -12.88
N ARG A 294 2.24 8.65 -11.98
CA ARG A 294 3.10 8.69 -10.79
C ARG A 294 4.58 8.86 -11.15
N ASP A 295 5.08 8.02 -12.04
CA ASP A 295 6.50 8.01 -12.41
C ASP A 295 6.88 9.30 -13.16
N ARG A 296 6.00 9.78 -14.04
CA ARG A 296 6.16 11.06 -14.76
C ARG A 296 6.09 12.26 -13.81
N SER A 297 5.14 12.25 -12.86
CA SER A 297 5.01 13.32 -11.86
C SER A 297 6.20 13.36 -10.90
N MET A 298 6.74 12.21 -10.49
CA MET A 298 7.97 12.15 -9.70
C MET A 298 9.19 12.67 -10.50
N ALA A 299 9.27 12.41 -11.79
CA ALA A 299 10.32 12.95 -12.65
C ALA A 299 10.20 14.48 -12.78
N GLU A 300 8.97 14.98 -12.99
CA GLU A 300 8.67 16.42 -13.03
C GLU A 300 9.02 17.12 -11.71
N ALA A 301 8.62 16.51 -10.57
CA ALA A 301 8.95 17.02 -9.24
C ALA A 301 10.47 17.07 -8.99
N ARG A 302 11.23 16.07 -9.41
CA ARG A 302 12.71 16.08 -9.32
C ARG A 302 13.30 17.17 -10.20
N SER A 303 12.82 17.36 -11.42
CA SER A 303 13.25 18.43 -12.32
C SER A 303 12.94 19.81 -11.73
N TRP A 304 11.77 19.99 -11.11
CA TRP A 304 11.39 21.20 -10.39
C TRP A 304 12.31 21.48 -9.18
N LEU A 305 12.67 20.43 -8.39
CA LEU A 305 13.63 20.57 -7.30
C LEU A 305 15.01 20.97 -7.80
N LEU A 306 15.48 20.40 -8.91
CA LEU A 306 16.75 20.79 -9.53
C LEU A 306 16.74 22.27 -9.96
N TRP A 307 15.65 22.72 -10.54
CA TRP A 307 15.46 24.14 -10.86
C TRP A 307 15.48 25.01 -9.60
N ARG A 308 14.70 24.64 -8.57
CA ARG A 308 14.54 25.44 -7.35
C ARG A 308 15.82 25.55 -6.52
N LEU A 309 16.59 24.45 -6.42
CA LEU A 309 17.79 24.37 -5.59
C LEU A 309 19.05 24.82 -6.36
N PHE A 310 19.13 24.51 -7.64
CA PHE A 310 20.35 24.67 -8.41
C PHE A 310 20.20 25.61 -9.60
N GLY A 311 19.01 26.11 -9.91
CA GLY A 311 18.78 26.98 -11.08
C GLY A 311 18.88 26.24 -12.42
N VAL A 312 18.86 24.91 -12.42
CA VAL A 312 18.88 24.10 -13.64
C VAL A 312 17.61 24.35 -14.45
N ARG A 313 17.74 24.55 -15.77
CA ARG A 313 16.59 24.85 -16.63
C ARG A 313 15.52 23.76 -16.50
N HIS A 314 14.32 24.17 -16.09
CA HIS A 314 13.15 23.30 -15.98
C HIS A 314 12.20 23.59 -17.14
N VAL A 315 11.94 22.59 -17.98
CA VAL A 315 10.93 22.65 -19.02
C VAL A 315 9.75 21.79 -18.56
N ARG A 316 8.64 22.44 -18.27
CA ARG A 316 7.42 21.75 -17.82
C ARG A 316 6.83 20.95 -18.98
N SER A 317 6.57 19.66 -18.71
CA SER A 317 5.94 18.74 -19.66
C SER A 317 4.53 18.33 -19.23
N LEU A 318 4.16 18.58 -17.96
CA LEU A 318 2.89 18.17 -17.35
C LEU A 318 2.18 19.36 -16.69
N PRO A 319 0.88 19.25 -16.36
CA PRO A 319 0.13 20.26 -15.61
C PRO A 319 0.78 20.62 -14.26
N VAL A 320 0.53 21.83 -13.76
CA VAL A 320 1.18 22.37 -12.53
C VAL A 320 1.00 21.48 -11.31
N TRP A 321 -0.19 20.90 -11.14
CA TRP A 321 -0.52 20.04 -9.99
C TRP A 321 0.30 18.74 -9.92
N THR A 322 0.96 18.33 -11.02
CA THR A 322 1.79 17.11 -11.02
C THR A 322 3.07 17.26 -10.21
N VAL A 323 3.55 18.49 -9.99
CA VAL A 323 4.73 18.73 -9.12
C VAL A 323 4.41 18.41 -7.66
N PRO A 324 3.42 19.04 -6.98
CA PRO A 324 3.07 18.65 -5.61
C PRO A 324 2.64 17.19 -5.51
N PHE A 325 1.90 16.68 -6.48
CA PHE A 325 1.54 15.26 -6.52
C PHE A 325 2.79 14.36 -6.56
N GLY A 326 3.79 14.67 -7.39
CA GLY A 326 5.04 13.94 -7.49
C GLY A 326 5.88 14.01 -6.21
N LEU A 327 5.94 15.17 -5.55
CA LEU A 327 6.59 15.32 -4.24
C LEU A 327 5.91 14.45 -3.18
N THR A 328 4.58 14.44 -3.13
CA THR A 328 3.83 13.58 -2.22
C THR A 328 4.07 12.10 -2.54
N CYS A 329 4.09 11.71 -3.82
CA CYS A 329 4.43 10.33 -4.21
C CYS A 329 5.84 9.89 -3.77
N ILE A 330 6.80 10.82 -3.67
CA ILE A 330 8.16 10.54 -3.17
C ILE A 330 8.15 10.44 -1.63
N GLY A 331 7.50 11.36 -0.94
CA GLY A 331 7.49 11.44 0.53
C GLY A 331 6.56 10.43 1.21
N PHE A 332 5.43 10.11 0.61
CA PHE A 332 4.39 9.27 1.23
C PHE A 332 4.88 7.88 1.66
N PRO A 333 5.62 7.11 0.83
CA PRO A 333 6.16 5.82 1.26
C PRO A 333 7.12 5.94 2.46
N VAL A 334 7.93 6.99 2.50
CA VAL A 334 8.85 7.27 3.62
C VAL A 334 8.05 7.53 4.90
N LEU A 335 7.01 8.36 4.81
CA LEU A 335 6.11 8.66 5.93
C LEU A 335 5.42 7.39 6.46
N VAL A 336 4.82 6.58 5.56
CA VAL A 336 4.11 5.36 5.95
C VAL A 336 5.05 4.34 6.57
N LEU A 337 6.24 4.13 5.99
CA LEU A 337 7.26 3.24 6.56
C LEU A 337 7.77 3.74 7.92
N GLY A 338 7.93 5.05 8.08
CA GLY A 338 8.31 5.64 9.36
C GLY A 338 7.25 5.42 10.44
N ILE A 339 5.97 5.66 10.12
CA ILE A 339 4.85 5.39 11.04
C ILE A 339 4.77 3.89 11.37
N ALA A 340 4.89 3.01 10.36
CA ALA A 340 4.86 1.58 10.56
C ALA A 340 6.02 1.11 11.46
N ALA A 341 7.23 1.60 11.22
CA ALA A 341 8.38 1.32 12.07
C ALA A 341 8.10 1.72 13.53
N GLY A 342 7.59 2.95 13.75
CA GLY A 342 7.26 3.43 15.10
C GLY A 342 6.19 2.61 15.82
N ARG A 343 5.20 2.08 15.08
CA ARG A 343 4.10 1.31 15.69
C ARG A 343 4.41 -0.17 15.92
N TRP A 344 5.17 -0.78 15.01
CA TRP A 344 5.42 -2.23 15.03
C TRP A 344 6.76 -2.64 15.66
N SER A 345 7.67 -1.69 15.87
CA SER A 345 8.99 -1.98 16.42
C SER A 345 8.94 -2.72 17.76
N HIS A 346 8.06 -2.31 18.68
CA HIS A 346 7.94 -2.96 19.98
C HIS A 346 7.50 -4.43 19.87
N VAL A 347 6.56 -4.71 18.94
CA VAL A 347 6.11 -6.09 18.67
C VAL A 347 7.24 -6.90 18.05
N LEU A 348 7.95 -6.32 17.08
CA LEU A 348 9.08 -6.99 16.42
C LEU A 348 10.24 -7.24 17.41
N LEU A 349 10.64 -6.25 18.19
CA LEU A 349 11.71 -6.40 19.19
C LEU A 349 11.35 -7.47 20.24
N GLY A 350 10.07 -7.61 20.59
CA GLY A 350 9.58 -8.70 21.46
C GLY A 350 9.75 -10.11 20.87
N MET A 351 10.01 -10.24 19.55
CA MET A 351 10.36 -11.53 18.90
C MET A 351 11.86 -11.90 19.04
N GLY A 352 12.60 -11.18 19.86
CA GLY A 352 14.04 -11.40 20.07
C GLY A 352 14.87 -11.07 18.83
N LEU A 353 15.94 -11.84 18.61
CA LEU A 353 16.92 -11.58 17.53
C LEU A 353 16.28 -11.43 16.14
N VAL A 354 15.30 -12.28 15.80
CA VAL A 354 14.62 -12.23 14.49
C VAL A 354 13.91 -10.90 14.32
N GLY A 355 13.20 -10.44 15.35
CA GLY A 355 12.50 -9.16 15.31
C GLY A 355 13.47 -7.97 15.25
N GLY A 356 14.58 -8.03 15.99
CA GLY A 356 15.64 -7.03 15.94
C GLY A 356 16.23 -6.88 14.53
N VAL A 357 16.55 -8.00 13.87
CA VAL A 357 17.04 -7.99 12.48
C VAL A 357 16.00 -7.37 11.53
N LEU A 358 14.71 -7.69 11.69
CA LEU A 358 13.65 -7.10 10.87
C LEU A 358 13.55 -5.59 11.05
N VAL A 359 13.66 -5.09 12.28
CA VAL A 359 13.68 -3.64 12.57
C VAL A 359 14.89 -2.97 11.91
N LEU A 360 16.09 -3.55 12.03
CA LEU A 360 17.29 -3.02 11.36
C LEU A 360 17.15 -3.01 9.85
N LEU A 361 16.60 -4.07 9.24
CA LEU A 361 16.35 -4.12 7.80
C LEU A 361 15.37 -3.03 7.36
N LEU A 362 14.30 -2.79 8.14
CA LEU A 362 13.32 -1.74 7.87
C LEU A 362 13.94 -0.35 7.96
N LEU A 363 14.68 -0.05 9.02
CA LEU A 363 15.38 1.23 9.21
C LEU A 363 16.49 1.41 8.16
N GLY A 364 17.25 0.36 7.87
CA GLY A 364 18.29 0.36 6.83
C GLY A 364 17.69 0.62 5.44
N TYR A 365 16.55 0.01 5.14
CA TYR A 365 15.83 0.28 3.88
C TYR A 365 15.31 1.71 3.79
N LEU A 366 14.77 2.26 4.89
CA LEU A 366 14.35 3.65 4.97
C LEU A 366 15.53 4.60 4.72
N GLY A 367 16.66 4.37 5.42
CA GLY A 367 17.90 5.10 5.22
C GLY A 367 18.42 5.00 3.78
N TYR A 368 18.39 3.79 3.19
CA TYR A 368 18.75 3.57 1.79
C TYR A 368 17.88 4.39 0.83
N LEU A 369 16.56 4.46 1.05
CA LEU A 369 15.66 5.27 0.21
C LEU A 369 16.02 6.76 0.27
N LEU A 370 16.31 7.29 1.46
CA LEU A 370 16.70 8.69 1.67
C LEU A 370 18.06 8.99 0.99
N VAL A 371 19.07 8.17 1.24
CA VAL A 371 20.41 8.31 0.65
C VAL A 371 20.35 8.21 -0.87
N ARG A 372 19.64 7.20 -1.40
CA ARG A 372 19.44 7.02 -2.84
C ARG A 372 18.73 8.21 -3.47
N GLY A 373 17.71 8.76 -2.77
CA GLY A 373 16.99 9.95 -3.24
C GLY A 373 17.90 11.17 -3.34
N LEU A 374 18.66 11.46 -2.29
CA LEU A 374 19.63 12.55 -2.26
C LEU A 374 20.74 12.35 -3.31
N TRP A 375 21.32 11.16 -3.36
CA TRP A 375 22.36 10.83 -4.35
C TRP A 375 21.88 11.02 -5.78
N SER A 376 20.66 10.54 -6.08
CA SER A 376 20.03 10.73 -7.39
C SER A 376 19.87 12.20 -7.75
N LEU A 377 19.44 13.04 -6.78
CA LEU A 377 19.28 14.48 -6.97
C LEU A 377 20.64 15.15 -7.27
N LEU A 378 21.65 14.89 -6.44
CA LEU A 378 22.99 15.46 -6.60
C LEU A 378 23.66 15.01 -7.91
N ARG A 379 23.54 13.72 -8.26
CA ARG A 379 24.09 13.17 -9.51
C ARG A 379 23.43 13.81 -10.74
N ASN A 380 22.11 14.03 -10.71
CA ASN A 380 21.41 14.68 -11.82
C ASN A 380 21.77 16.17 -11.91
N ALA A 381 21.97 16.87 -10.78
CA ALA A 381 22.46 18.23 -10.75
C ALA A 381 23.88 18.34 -11.32
N HIS A 382 24.77 17.41 -10.96
CA HIS A 382 26.12 17.33 -11.51
C HIS A 382 26.10 17.13 -13.03
N ARG A 383 25.30 16.19 -13.53
CA ARG A 383 25.11 15.96 -14.97
C ARG A 383 24.55 17.16 -15.71
N ALA A 384 23.79 18.01 -15.03
CA ALA A 384 23.27 19.28 -15.57
C ALA A 384 24.28 20.43 -15.51
N GLY A 385 25.55 20.17 -15.13
CA GLY A 385 26.61 21.16 -15.11
C GLY A 385 26.69 22.01 -13.85
N VAL A 386 25.99 21.63 -12.76
CA VAL A 386 26.11 22.35 -11.48
C VAL A 386 27.50 22.12 -10.86
N GLY A 387 28.16 23.20 -10.47
CA GLY A 387 29.50 23.14 -9.88
C GLY A 387 29.56 22.33 -8.59
N THR A 388 30.65 21.58 -8.39
CA THR A 388 30.87 20.68 -7.25
C THR A 388 30.78 21.38 -5.90
N ALA A 389 31.23 22.62 -5.77
CA ALA A 389 31.13 23.42 -4.54
C ALA A 389 29.67 23.63 -4.13
N ARG A 390 28.77 23.94 -5.07
CA ARG A 390 27.32 24.13 -4.79
C ARG A 390 26.65 22.80 -4.40
N LEU A 391 27.07 21.70 -5.03
CA LEU A 391 26.58 20.35 -4.66
C LEU A 391 27.02 19.97 -3.25
N ALA A 392 28.30 20.20 -2.91
CA ALA A 392 28.84 19.96 -1.58
C ALA A 392 28.12 20.81 -0.52
N LEU A 393 27.91 22.09 -0.79
CA LEU A 393 27.16 22.98 0.11
C LEU A 393 25.73 22.46 0.35
N THR A 394 25.03 22.07 -0.71
CA THR A 394 23.66 21.52 -0.58
C THR A 394 23.66 20.22 0.22
N ALA A 395 24.63 19.33 0.00
CA ALA A 395 24.76 18.11 0.78
C ALA A 395 25.04 18.41 2.26
N VAL A 396 25.94 19.34 2.55
CA VAL A 396 26.24 19.79 3.93
C VAL A 396 25.01 20.38 4.59
N VAL A 397 24.29 21.29 3.91
CA VAL A 397 23.06 21.88 4.44
C VAL A 397 21.99 20.81 4.73
N ALA A 398 21.80 19.84 3.83
CA ALA A 398 20.85 18.75 4.03
C ALA A 398 21.23 17.86 5.22
N LEU A 399 22.52 17.51 5.35
CA LEU A 399 23.03 16.74 6.49
C LEU A 399 22.93 17.51 7.80
N SER A 400 23.26 18.80 7.80
CA SER A 400 23.13 19.68 8.96
C SER A 400 21.66 19.84 9.39
N ALA A 401 20.74 19.99 8.43
CA ALA A 401 19.32 20.04 8.72
C ALA A 401 18.79 18.72 9.31
N CYS A 402 19.24 17.57 8.79
CA CYS A 402 18.92 16.26 9.34
C CYS A 402 19.50 16.10 10.75
N GLY A 403 20.77 16.47 10.96
CA GLY A 403 21.40 16.49 12.29
C GLY A 403 20.67 17.39 13.28
N ALA A 404 20.31 18.61 12.86
CA ALA A 404 19.52 19.52 13.70
C ALA A 404 18.15 18.92 14.04
N LEU A 405 17.45 18.32 13.08
CA LEU A 405 16.18 17.64 13.34
C LEU A 405 16.33 16.53 14.39
N LEU A 406 17.37 15.71 14.28
CA LEU A 406 17.63 14.61 15.20
C LEU A 406 18.02 15.11 16.61
N THR A 407 18.63 16.29 16.74
CA THR A 407 19.09 16.84 18.02
C THR A 407 18.08 17.75 18.70
N PHE A 408 17.26 18.48 17.94
CA PHE A 408 16.35 19.50 18.48
C PHE A 408 14.87 19.09 18.44
N LEU A 409 14.50 18.07 17.66
CA LEU A 409 13.13 17.54 17.69
C LEU A 409 12.98 16.65 18.92
N GLU A 410 12.20 17.09 19.88
CA GLU A 410 11.84 16.31 21.06
C GLU A 410 10.71 15.34 20.74
N VAL A 411 10.84 14.10 21.21
CA VAL A 411 9.86 13.01 21.07
C VAL A 411 9.58 12.46 22.45
N ASP A 412 8.30 12.28 22.78
CA ASP A 412 7.90 11.64 24.03
C ASP A 412 8.36 10.18 24.05
N ASN A 413 9.05 9.79 25.13
CA ASN A 413 9.54 8.42 25.32
C ASN A 413 8.56 7.60 26.15
N ASP A 414 7.32 7.50 25.67
CA ASP A 414 6.29 6.71 26.35
C ASP A 414 6.56 5.21 26.20
N ILE A 415 6.56 4.49 27.33
CA ILE A 415 6.74 3.05 27.37
C ILE A 415 5.36 2.39 27.44
N ARG A 416 5.09 1.50 26.49
CA ARG A 416 3.89 0.68 26.48
C ARG A 416 4.09 -0.54 27.38
N ALA A 417 3.17 -0.72 28.31
CA ALA A 417 3.14 -1.79 29.28
C ALA A 417 1.71 -2.31 29.44
N GLY A 418 1.52 -3.26 30.32
CA GLY A 418 0.21 -3.70 30.77
C GLY A 418 0.03 -3.44 32.26
N TYR A 419 -1.18 -3.69 32.75
CA TYR A 419 -1.42 -3.82 34.17
C TYR A 419 -2.29 -5.05 34.46
N ALA A 420 -2.11 -5.62 35.62
CA ALA A 420 -2.94 -6.70 36.15
C ALA A 420 -3.29 -6.39 37.61
N GLN A 421 -4.52 -6.70 38.00
CA GLN A 421 -5.02 -6.57 39.36
C GLN A 421 -5.18 -7.96 39.97
N ASP A 422 -4.62 -8.17 41.15
CA ASP A 422 -4.76 -9.37 41.94
C ASP A 422 -5.13 -9.04 43.40
N SER A 423 -5.11 -10.04 44.30
CA SER A 423 -5.39 -9.88 45.74
C SER A 423 -4.36 -9.00 46.46
N SER A 424 -3.16 -8.81 45.92
CA SER A 424 -2.10 -7.99 46.49
C SER A 424 -2.13 -6.53 46.01
N GLY A 425 -2.90 -6.22 44.98
CA GLY A 425 -3.04 -4.87 44.46
C GLY A 425 -3.00 -4.80 42.92
N VAL A 426 -2.65 -3.63 42.41
CA VAL A 426 -2.46 -3.39 40.97
C VAL A 426 -0.99 -3.39 40.66
N HIS A 427 -0.61 -4.18 39.66
CA HIS A 427 0.78 -4.35 39.26
C HIS A 427 0.96 -3.90 37.81
N LEU A 428 2.02 -3.14 37.53
CA LEU A 428 2.47 -2.85 36.18
C LEU A 428 3.12 -4.12 35.61
N VAL A 429 2.73 -4.50 34.43
CA VAL A 429 3.28 -5.64 33.67
C VAL A 429 4.18 -5.11 32.57
N LEU A 430 5.45 -5.39 32.67
CA LEU A 430 6.46 -4.92 31.72
C LEU A 430 6.85 -6.01 30.72
N PRO A 431 7.06 -5.66 29.44
CA PRO A 431 7.73 -6.53 28.50
C PRO A 431 9.14 -6.89 28.97
N PRO A 432 9.68 -8.06 28.62
CA PRO A 432 11.04 -8.45 28.98
C PRO A 432 12.08 -7.41 28.57
N GLY A 433 13.04 -7.11 29.46
CA GLY A 433 14.12 -6.17 29.17
C GLY A 433 13.75 -4.69 29.24
N THR A 434 12.56 -4.35 29.74
CA THR A 434 12.13 -2.96 29.89
C THR A 434 12.43 -2.46 31.29
N GLU A 435 13.20 -1.39 31.40
CA GLU A 435 13.49 -0.71 32.66
C GLU A 435 12.61 0.53 32.81
N VAL A 436 12.08 0.74 34.00
CA VAL A 436 11.24 1.92 34.32
C VAL A 436 11.69 2.51 35.66
N THR A 437 11.54 3.81 35.82
CA THR A 437 11.95 4.52 37.03
C THR A 437 10.80 4.57 38.05
N ALA A 438 11.07 4.26 39.32
CA ALA A 438 10.10 4.42 40.40
C ALA A 438 9.62 5.87 40.50
N GLY A 439 8.32 6.07 40.79
CA GLY A 439 7.66 7.37 40.83
C GLY A 439 7.14 7.87 39.49
N SER A 440 7.48 7.22 38.37
CA SER A 440 6.94 7.61 37.04
C SER A 440 5.42 7.50 37.01
N HIS A 441 4.80 8.43 36.31
CA HIS A 441 3.34 8.46 36.11
C HIS A 441 2.91 7.41 35.08
N VAL A 442 1.88 6.66 35.41
CA VAL A 442 1.31 5.60 34.57
C VAL A 442 -0.15 5.92 34.26
N GLU A 443 -0.51 5.96 32.99
CA GLU A 443 -1.89 5.97 32.55
C GLU A 443 -2.35 4.53 32.36
N LEU A 444 -3.50 4.19 32.98
CA LEU A 444 -4.11 2.87 32.90
C LEU A 444 -5.24 2.91 31.89
N GLU A 445 -5.14 2.05 30.88
CA GLU A 445 -6.01 2.11 29.71
C GLU A 445 -6.69 0.76 29.46
N ARG A 446 -7.90 0.81 28.92
CA ARG A 446 -8.53 -0.33 28.27
C ARG A 446 -8.07 -0.37 26.83
N GLY A 447 -7.26 -1.36 26.45
CA GLY A 447 -6.81 -1.55 25.07
C GLY A 447 -7.91 -2.17 24.22
N GLY A 448 -8.17 -1.59 23.05
CA GLY A 448 -9.13 -2.08 22.06
C GLY A 448 -8.51 -2.31 20.68
N LEU A 449 -9.36 -2.69 19.72
CA LEU A 449 -8.94 -2.97 18.35
C LEU A 449 -8.33 -1.75 17.65
N MET A 450 -8.89 -0.57 17.86
CA MET A 450 -8.54 0.67 17.15
C MET A 450 -8.00 1.76 18.06
N PHE A 451 -8.52 1.87 19.26
CA PHE A 451 -8.13 2.90 20.23
C PHE A 451 -8.16 2.35 21.65
N SER A 452 -7.43 3.00 22.54
CA SER A 452 -7.49 2.75 23.97
C SER A 452 -8.32 3.83 24.66
N THR A 453 -8.93 3.46 25.80
CA THR A 453 -9.70 4.38 26.63
C THR A 453 -9.04 4.47 27.99
N SER A 454 -8.72 5.67 28.45
CA SER A 454 -8.16 5.89 29.79
C SER A 454 -9.19 5.47 30.86
N LEU A 455 -8.78 4.64 31.78
CA LEU A 455 -9.56 4.15 32.92
C LEU A 455 -9.14 4.81 34.23
N GLY A 456 -7.89 5.25 34.31
CA GLY A 456 -7.32 5.84 35.51
C GLY A 456 -5.84 6.12 35.38
N SER A 457 -5.24 6.46 36.51
CA SER A 457 -3.80 6.72 36.60
C SER A 457 -3.20 6.14 37.88
N ALA A 458 -1.91 5.93 37.86
CA ALA A 458 -1.15 5.40 38.99
C ALA A 458 0.29 5.96 38.95
N ARG A 459 1.08 5.62 39.96
CA ARG A 459 2.53 5.83 39.98
C ARG A 459 3.25 4.49 40.22
N ILE A 460 4.46 4.36 39.70
CA ILE A 460 5.29 3.19 39.93
C ILE A 460 5.81 3.23 41.37
N GLY A 461 5.50 2.23 42.16
CA GLY A 461 5.97 2.09 43.50
C GLY A 461 7.47 1.74 43.58
N ALA A 462 8.08 2.01 44.74
CA ALA A 462 9.43 1.54 45.01
C ALA A 462 9.38 0.02 45.27
N GLY A 463 10.04 -0.77 44.44
CA GLY A 463 10.09 -2.21 44.55
C GLY A 463 11.06 -2.84 43.56
N GLN A 464 11.44 -4.09 43.82
CA GLN A 464 12.21 -4.85 42.84
C GLN A 464 11.27 -5.48 41.80
N THR A 465 11.73 -5.51 40.59
CA THR A 465 11.02 -6.20 39.49
C THR A 465 10.93 -7.70 39.81
N GLN A 466 9.70 -8.21 39.91
CA GLN A 466 9.45 -9.63 40.16
C GLN A 466 9.05 -10.32 38.85
N ARG A 467 9.70 -11.44 38.57
CA ARG A 467 9.27 -12.32 37.48
C ARG A 467 8.11 -13.18 37.97
N THR A 468 6.98 -13.09 37.30
CA THR A 468 5.76 -13.84 37.63
C THR A 468 4.97 -14.19 36.41
N THR A 469 4.01 -15.07 36.56
CA THR A 469 3.07 -15.41 35.49
C THR A 469 1.98 -14.36 35.42
N VAL A 470 1.83 -13.70 34.27
CA VAL A 470 0.89 -12.61 34.04
C VAL A 470 -0.13 -12.99 32.95
N PRO A 471 -1.34 -12.43 32.97
CA PRO A 471 -2.30 -12.62 31.88
C PRO A 471 -1.75 -12.06 30.57
N PHE A 472 -1.78 -12.85 29.50
CA PHE A 472 -1.35 -12.40 28.17
C PHE A 472 -2.19 -11.21 27.67
N SER A 473 -3.44 -11.10 28.13
CA SER A 473 -4.35 -9.97 27.88
C SER A 473 -3.90 -8.64 28.49
N ALA A 474 -2.95 -8.64 29.43
CA ALA A 474 -2.36 -7.41 29.93
C ALA A 474 -1.38 -6.78 28.92
N LEU A 475 -0.74 -7.60 28.07
CA LEU A 475 0.25 -7.16 27.09
C LEU A 475 -0.33 -7.02 25.67
N THR A 476 -1.54 -7.50 25.43
CA THR A 476 -2.18 -7.54 24.12
C THR A 476 -3.64 -7.10 24.18
N PRO A 477 -4.22 -6.57 23.10
CA PRO A 477 -5.62 -6.19 23.06
C PRO A 477 -6.58 -7.39 22.92
N PHE A 478 -6.13 -8.60 23.27
CA PHE A 478 -6.93 -9.82 23.16
C PHE A 478 -7.41 -10.29 24.52
N ARG A 479 -8.68 -10.64 24.61
CA ARG A 479 -9.24 -11.33 25.77
C ARG A 479 -8.98 -12.84 25.64
N THR A 480 -8.02 -13.32 26.41
CA THR A 480 -7.63 -14.75 26.44
C THR A 480 -7.40 -15.20 27.89
N GLY A 481 -7.60 -16.49 28.16
CA GLY A 481 -7.23 -17.12 29.43
C GLY A 481 -5.77 -17.59 29.50
N VAL A 482 -4.96 -17.26 28.48
CA VAL A 482 -3.55 -17.66 28.41
C VAL A 482 -2.72 -16.74 29.30
N THR A 483 -1.77 -17.32 30.00
CA THR A 483 -0.78 -16.60 30.81
C THR A 483 0.62 -16.73 30.19
N THR A 484 1.48 -15.76 30.45
CA THR A 484 2.88 -15.72 29.99
C THR A 484 3.79 -15.27 31.12
N GLU A 485 5.08 -15.53 31.02
CA GLU A 485 6.06 -14.94 31.91
C GLU A 485 6.18 -13.44 31.65
N GLY A 486 6.20 -12.64 32.69
CA GLY A 486 6.34 -11.20 32.65
C GLY A 486 7.05 -10.66 33.90
N SER A 487 7.46 -9.42 33.81
CA SER A 487 8.06 -8.68 34.92
C SER A 487 7.02 -7.74 35.52
N THR A 488 6.83 -7.77 36.82
CA THR A 488 5.84 -6.93 37.52
C THR A 488 6.46 -5.98 38.52
N LEU A 489 5.85 -4.80 38.65
CA LEU A 489 6.17 -3.78 39.65
C LEU A 489 4.87 -3.30 40.30
N PRO A 490 4.86 -3.05 41.62
CA PRO A 490 3.67 -2.54 42.30
C PRO A 490 3.32 -1.13 41.84
N LEU A 491 2.02 -0.86 41.67
CA LEU A 491 1.50 0.48 41.42
C LEU A 491 0.90 1.06 42.68
N ILE A 492 1.16 2.34 42.94
CA ILE A 492 0.68 3.12 44.07
C ILE A 492 -0.17 4.30 43.56
N ASP A 493 -0.91 4.95 44.44
CA ASP A 493 -1.79 6.11 44.12
C ASP A 493 -2.75 5.80 42.96
N VAL A 494 -3.30 4.60 42.92
CA VAL A 494 -4.18 4.12 41.86
C VAL A 494 -5.52 4.86 41.92
N THR A 495 -5.92 5.46 40.80
CA THR A 495 -7.19 6.19 40.64
C THR A 495 -8.00 5.60 39.50
N GLY A 496 -9.32 5.79 39.56
CA GLY A 496 -10.23 5.38 38.50
C GLY A 496 -10.88 4.02 38.73
N ARG A 497 -11.70 3.58 37.74
CA ARG A 497 -12.33 2.25 37.74
C ARG A 497 -11.58 1.37 36.75
N LEU A 498 -10.85 0.41 37.27
CA LEU A 498 -10.01 -0.48 36.49
C LEU A 498 -10.73 -1.77 36.14
N ASP A 499 -10.39 -2.31 34.98
CA ASP A 499 -10.65 -3.69 34.62
C ASP A 499 -9.62 -4.62 35.34
N PRO A 500 -9.86 -5.93 35.43
CA PRO A 500 -8.90 -6.85 36.07
C PRO A 500 -7.52 -6.85 35.43
N ASN A 501 -7.43 -6.51 34.16
CA ASN A 501 -6.17 -6.31 33.42
C ASN A 501 -6.41 -5.39 32.22
N GLY A 502 -5.36 -4.77 31.72
CA GLY A 502 -5.44 -3.87 30.58
C GLY A 502 -4.08 -3.31 30.17
N ALA A 503 -4.12 -2.36 29.24
CA ALA A 503 -2.92 -1.67 28.80
C ALA A 503 -2.51 -0.59 29.81
N ALA A 504 -1.23 -0.31 29.87
CA ALA A 504 -0.65 0.77 30.65
C ALA A 504 0.34 1.56 29.78
N ARG A 505 0.40 2.87 30.01
CA ARG A 505 1.37 3.75 29.38
C ARG A 505 2.15 4.48 30.44
N VAL A 506 3.44 4.18 30.52
CA VAL A 506 4.35 4.89 31.40
C VAL A 506 4.85 6.12 30.68
N ARG A 507 4.57 7.31 31.21
CA ARG A 507 5.06 8.56 30.63
C ARG A 507 6.56 8.69 30.89
N GLY A 508 7.34 8.73 29.81
CA GLY A 508 8.76 9.02 29.85
C GLY A 508 9.05 10.51 29.64
N ALA A 509 10.23 10.94 30.03
CA ALA A 509 10.69 12.28 29.72
C ALA A 509 10.88 12.45 28.20
N PRO A 510 10.52 13.61 27.62
CA PRO A 510 10.83 13.91 26.23
C PRO A 510 12.34 13.88 26.01
N MET A 511 12.76 13.36 24.88
CA MET A 511 14.17 13.27 24.52
C MET A 511 14.39 13.60 23.04
N PRO A 512 15.60 14.03 22.64
CA PRO A 512 15.92 14.28 21.23
C PRO A 512 15.62 13.07 20.34
N ALA A 513 15.09 13.30 19.15
CA ALA A 513 14.68 12.24 18.23
C ALA A 513 15.82 11.26 17.89
N GLY A 514 17.06 11.75 17.79
CA GLY A 514 18.25 10.91 17.57
C GLY A 514 18.52 9.98 18.75
N THR A 515 18.43 10.48 19.97
CA THR A 515 18.56 9.69 21.19
C THR A 515 17.41 8.69 21.31
N TRP A 516 16.20 9.13 21.01
CA TRP A 516 15.02 8.28 21.00
C TRP A 516 15.15 7.11 20.00
N LEU A 517 15.63 7.39 18.76
CA LEU A 517 15.91 6.36 17.75
C LEU A 517 16.98 5.37 18.24
N ALA A 518 18.06 5.87 18.82
CA ALA A 518 19.13 5.02 19.34
C ALA A 518 18.61 4.14 20.48
N HIS A 519 17.89 4.72 21.45
CA HIS A 519 17.41 4.01 22.63
C HIS A 519 16.32 2.97 22.32
N ASN A 520 15.39 3.30 21.42
CA ASN A 520 14.26 2.43 21.13
C ASN A 520 14.54 1.38 20.03
N TYR A 521 15.59 1.56 19.20
CA TYR A 521 15.84 0.67 18.07
C TYR A 521 17.26 0.11 18.01
N LEU A 522 18.28 0.95 18.17
CA LEU A 522 19.65 0.49 17.95
C LEU A 522 20.19 -0.25 19.18
N LEU A 523 20.03 0.31 20.38
CA LEU A 523 20.51 -0.30 21.62
C LEU A 523 19.85 -1.65 21.92
N PRO A 524 18.51 -1.82 21.84
CA PRO A 524 17.90 -3.12 22.07
C PRO A 524 18.42 -4.22 21.14
N VAL A 525 18.60 -3.89 19.86
CA VAL A 525 19.13 -4.86 18.89
C VAL A 525 20.61 -5.14 19.15
N TRP A 526 21.39 -4.11 19.50
CA TRP A 526 22.79 -4.28 19.88
C TRP A 526 22.94 -5.23 21.06
N HIS A 527 22.14 -5.04 22.13
CA HIS A 527 22.14 -5.93 23.30
C HIS A 527 21.68 -7.35 22.96
N GLN A 528 20.74 -7.52 22.03
CA GLN A 528 20.31 -8.85 21.57
C GLN A 528 21.40 -9.58 20.77
N ILE A 529 22.24 -8.87 20.04
CA ILE A 529 23.28 -9.48 19.18
C ILE A 529 24.59 -9.69 19.97
N PHE A 530 24.98 -8.73 20.78
CA PHE A 530 26.31 -8.67 21.39
C PHE A 530 26.29 -8.73 22.92
N GLY A 531 25.12 -8.61 23.56
CA GLY A 531 24.96 -8.58 25.02
C GLY A 531 24.67 -9.94 25.67
N GLN A 532 25.03 -11.04 25.03
CA GLN A 532 24.99 -12.38 25.65
C GLN A 532 26.33 -12.73 26.32
N GLU A 533 26.90 -11.82 27.08
CA GLU A 533 27.94 -12.15 28.08
C GLU A 533 27.53 -11.50 29.39
N ASP A 534 26.88 -12.31 30.23
CA ASP A 534 26.88 -12.48 31.68
C ASP A 534 25.55 -12.99 32.22
#